data_c689f37b061ccf2ae10c695d06a3a941
#
_entry.id   c689f37b061ccf2ae10c695d06a3a941
#
_cell.length_a   1.000
_cell.length_b   1.000
_cell.length_c   1.000
_cell.angle_alpha   90.00
_cell.angle_beta   90.00
_cell.angle_gamma   90.00
#
_symmetry.space_group_name_H-M   'P 1'
#
loop_
_entity.id
_entity.type
_entity.pdbx_description
1 polymer ?
#
loop_
_entity_poly.entity_id
_entity_poly.type
_entity_poly.pdbx_seq_one_letter_code
_entity_poly.pdbx_strand_id
1 'polypeptide(L)'
;MTRLRGRSPEEQRPLDKTPHGHRTTTTFIAALRNDRIAAPLVIDGAMNGATFIAYIEQFLAPTLSPGDAVILDNLPVHKVAGVKKTIEDAGGILKNLPAYSPDLNPIEMVFSELKALHRKAKERTVGGLLDRIGELPKAFSSRECQNDLTHQGYVSI
;
A
#
# COMPACT_ATOMS: atom_id res chain seq x y z
N MET A 1 8.96 7.12 10.15
CA MET A 1 10.34 6.94 9.63
C MET A 1 11.20 8.12 10.05
N THR A 2 12.29 7.88 10.76
CA THR A 2 13.21 8.92 11.22
C THR A 2 14.33 9.08 10.22
N ARG A 3 14.75 10.32 9.93
CA ARG A 3 15.92 10.55 9.08
C ARG A 3 17.18 10.08 9.82
N LEU A 4 17.97 9.22 9.21
CA LEU A 4 19.23 8.71 9.77
C LEU A 4 20.43 9.66 9.53
N ARG A 5 20.26 10.68 8.68
CA ARG A 5 21.31 11.65 8.33
C ARG A 5 20.68 13.04 8.19
N GLY A 6 21.34 14.04 8.76
CA GLY A 6 21.02 15.45 8.62
C GLY A 6 22.21 16.21 8.02
N ARG A 7 21.94 17.37 7.40
CA ARG A 7 22.99 18.34 7.01
C ARG A 7 22.92 19.50 7.99
N SER A 8 24.06 19.94 8.46
CA SER A 8 24.28 21.10 9.34
C SER A 8 25.35 21.99 8.72
N PRO A 9 25.39 23.29 9.01
CA PRO A 9 26.55 24.14 8.70
C PRO A 9 27.84 23.52 9.24
N GLU A 10 28.96 23.86 8.62
CA GLU A 10 30.29 23.40 9.02
C GLU A 10 30.49 23.67 10.52
N GLU A 11 31.03 22.69 11.25
CA GLU A 11 31.28 22.70 12.69
C GLU A 11 30.08 22.53 13.63
N GLN A 12 28.83 22.37 13.13
CA GLN A 12 27.70 22.09 14.00
C GLN A 12 27.20 20.66 13.81
N ARG A 13 27.13 19.90 14.89
CA ARG A 13 26.55 18.55 14.87
C ARG A 13 25.01 18.65 14.85
N PRO A 14 24.33 18.12 13.82
CA PRO A 14 22.86 18.13 13.84
C PRO A 14 22.38 17.25 14.99
N LEU A 15 21.68 17.87 15.95
CA LEU A 15 21.05 17.16 17.07
C LEU A 15 19.57 16.99 16.72
N ASP A 16 19.15 15.76 16.47
CA ASP A 16 17.75 15.40 16.37
C ASP A 16 17.43 14.32 17.40
N LYS A 17 16.33 14.49 18.13
CA LYS A 17 15.89 13.50 19.13
C LYS A 17 15.14 12.39 18.42
N THR A 18 15.74 11.22 18.37
CA THR A 18 15.03 10.00 17.92
C THR A 18 14.17 9.51 19.07
N PRO A 19 12.86 9.37 18.90
CA PRO A 19 12.02 8.80 19.94
C PRO A 19 12.45 7.35 20.20
N HIS A 20 12.91 7.06 21.41
CA HIS A 20 13.07 5.71 21.91
C HIS A 20 11.72 5.26 22.47
N GLY A 21 10.99 4.44 21.70
CA GLY A 21 9.74 3.82 22.11
C GLY A 21 9.63 2.43 21.50
N HIS A 22 8.78 1.57 22.07
CA HIS A 22 8.41 0.32 21.42
C HIS A 22 7.90 0.62 20.02
N ARG A 23 8.57 0.06 19.00
CA ARG A 23 8.13 0.18 17.61
C ARG A 23 6.88 -0.67 17.45
N THR A 24 5.71 -0.06 17.55
CA THR A 24 4.49 -0.69 17.08
C THR A 24 4.56 -0.75 15.56
N THR A 25 4.36 -1.92 15.01
CA THR A 25 4.26 -2.12 13.55
C THR A 25 2.83 -1.75 13.16
N THR A 26 2.68 -0.79 12.26
CA THR A 26 1.39 -0.50 11.64
C THR A 26 1.49 -0.90 10.17
N THR A 27 0.57 -1.73 9.72
CA THR A 27 0.49 -2.17 8.33
C THR A 27 -0.63 -1.42 7.63
N PHE A 28 -0.31 -0.81 6.49
CA PHE A 28 -1.29 -0.25 5.56
C PHE A 28 -1.38 -1.14 4.32
N ILE A 29 -2.60 -1.46 3.92
CA ILE A 29 -2.92 -2.23 2.72
C ILE A 29 -4.01 -1.53 1.92
N ALA A 30 -3.92 -1.56 0.62
CA ALA A 30 -4.91 -1.02 -0.31
C ALA A 30 -4.80 -1.72 -1.66
N ALA A 31 -5.75 -1.48 -2.54
CA ALA A 31 -5.70 -1.88 -3.94
C ALA A 31 -5.70 -0.64 -4.84
N LEU A 32 -4.88 -0.67 -5.90
CA LEU A 32 -4.90 0.34 -6.95
C LEU A 32 -5.82 -0.15 -8.08
N ARG A 33 -6.83 0.65 -8.41
CA ARG A 33 -7.68 0.49 -9.60
C ARG A 33 -7.33 1.56 -10.63
N ASN A 34 -7.87 1.43 -11.83
CA ASN A 34 -7.64 2.40 -12.90
C ASN A 34 -8.24 3.80 -12.60
N ASP A 35 -9.18 3.88 -11.67
CA ASP A 35 -9.92 5.09 -11.35
C ASP A 35 -9.73 5.60 -9.92
N ARG A 36 -9.19 4.76 -9.02
CA ARG A 36 -9.09 5.10 -7.59
C ARG A 36 -8.21 4.14 -6.79
N ILE A 37 -7.87 4.55 -5.59
CA ILE A 37 -7.41 3.66 -4.53
C ILE A 37 -8.64 3.01 -3.87
N ALA A 38 -8.69 1.69 -3.83
CA ALA A 38 -9.79 0.91 -3.28
C ALA A 38 -9.37 0.10 -2.07
N ALA A 39 -10.34 -0.29 -1.24
CA ALA A 39 -10.17 -1.18 -0.10
C ALA A 39 -9.02 -0.79 0.86
N PRO A 40 -8.84 0.50 1.24
CA PRO A 40 -7.78 0.88 2.16
C PRO A 40 -8.08 0.33 3.56
N LEU A 41 -7.07 -0.26 4.20
CA LEU A 41 -7.15 -0.75 5.57
C LEU A 41 -5.83 -0.49 6.31
N VAL A 42 -5.95 -0.07 7.56
CA VAL A 42 -4.83 0.05 8.49
C VAL A 42 -5.00 -0.98 9.61
N ILE A 43 -3.94 -1.70 9.89
CA ILE A 43 -3.90 -2.75 10.90
C ILE A 43 -2.81 -2.40 11.91
N ASP A 44 -3.12 -2.47 13.18
CA ASP A 44 -2.11 -2.44 14.24
C ASP A 44 -1.49 -3.83 14.34
N GLY A 45 -0.23 -3.92 13.98
CA GLY A 45 0.51 -5.17 13.89
C GLY A 45 0.98 -5.53 12.49
N ALA A 46 1.65 -6.69 12.39
CA ALA A 46 2.13 -7.24 11.14
C ALA A 46 1.03 -8.03 10.41
N MET A 47 1.02 -7.95 9.09
CA MET A 47 0.17 -8.77 8.25
C MET A 47 0.56 -10.25 8.35
N ASN A 48 -0.45 -11.10 8.52
CA ASN A 48 -0.31 -12.56 8.41
C ASN A 48 -1.35 -13.12 7.44
N GLY A 49 -1.26 -14.42 7.14
CA GLY A 49 -2.13 -15.06 6.16
C GLY A 49 -3.62 -15.00 6.51
N ALA A 50 -3.99 -15.19 7.78
CA ALA A 50 -5.39 -15.13 8.21
C ALA A 50 -5.94 -13.71 8.09
N THR A 51 -5.15 -12.70 8.50
CA THR A 51 -5.53 -11.30 8.37
C THR A 51 -5.63 -10.89 6.89
N PHE A 52 -4.76 -11.43 6.03
CA PHE A 52 -4.83 -11.14 4.60
C PHE A 52 -6.08 -11.74 3.94
N ILE A 53 -6.46 -12.98 4.30
CA ILE A 53 -7.72 -13.59 3.82
C ILE A 53 -8.92 -12.74 4.26
N ALA A 54 -8.99 -12.36 5.55
CA ALA A 54 -10.04 -11.50 6.05
C ALA A 54 -10.11 -10.15 5.33
N TYR A 55 -8.96 -9.57 4.99
CA TYR A 55 -8.90 -8.35 4.16
C TYR A 55 -9.49 -8.59 2.76
N ILE A 56 -9.11 -9.69 2.10
CA ILE A 56 -9.67 -10.01 0.78
C ILE A 56 -11.18 -10.16 0.88
N GLU A 57 -11.70 -10.92 1.85
CA GLU A 57 -13.13 -11.21 2.01
C GLU A 57 -13.95 -9.96 2.32
N GLN A 58 -13.49 -9.14 3.25
CA GLN A 58 -14.28 -8.06 3.83
C GLN A 58 -14.11 -6.73 3.10
N PHE A 59 -12.94 -6.48 2.50
CA PHE A 59 -12.61 -5.18 1.93
C PHE A 59 -12.39 -5.24 0.42
N LEU A 60 -11.60 -6.19 -0.09
CA LEU A 60 -11.29 -6.22 -1.52
C LEU A 60 -12.41 -6.84 -2.35
N ALA A 61 -12.89 -8.03 -1.99
CA ALA A 61 -13.89 -8.77 -2.76
C ALA A 61 -15.17 -7.95 -3.02
N PRO A 62 -15.72 -7.17 -2.05
CA PRO A 62 -16.87 -6.31 -2.32
C PRO A 62 -16.64 -5.21 -3.35
N THR A 63 -15.38 -4.89 -3.67
CA THR A 63 -15.04 -3.87 -4.67
C THR A 63 -14.82 -4.45 -6.06
N LEU A 64 -14.77 -5.78 -6.20
CA LEU A 64 -14.51 -6.46 -7.46
C LEU A 64 -15.77 -6.53 -8.33
N SER A 65 -15.55 -6.43 -9.63
CA SER A 65 -16.54 -6.73 -10.66
C SER A 65 -16.15 -8.01 -11.41
N PRO A 66 -17.12 -8.76 -11.97
CA PRO A 66 -16.81 -9.92 -12.78
C PRO A 66 -15.83 -9.59 -13.91
N GLY A 67 -14.73 -10.35 -13.99
CA GLY A 67 -13.67 -10.14 -14.97
C GLY A 67 -12.51 -9.24 -14.50
N ASP A 68 -12.60 -8.61 -13.33
CA ASP A 68 -11.48 -7.84 -12.77
C ASP A 68 -10.24 -8.73 -12.56
N ALA A 69 -9.09 -8.29 -13.05
CA ALA A 69 -7.82 -8.94 -12.79
C ALA A 69 -7.21 -8.41 -11.48
N VAL A 70 -7.10 -9.27 -10.47
CA VAL A 70 -6.43 -8.97 -9.21
C VAL A 70 -4.98 -9.39 -9.31
N ILE A 71 -4.07 -8.41 -9.28
CA ILE A 71 -2.64 -8.63 -9.40
C ILE A 71 -2.02 -8.54 -8.01
N LEU A 72 -1.36 -9.59 -7.58
CA LEU A 72 -0.66 -9.67 -6.30
C LEU A 72 0.83 -9.92 -6.54
N ASP A 73 1.65 -9.34 -5.67
CA ASP A 73 3.06 -9.71 -5.63
C ASP A 73 3.26 -11.15 -5.09
N ASN A 74 4.49 -11.60 -5.11
CA ASN A 74 4.83 -12.97 -4.81
C ASN A 74 5.14 -13.21 -3.30
N LEU A 75 4.56 -12.42 -2.40
CA LEU A 75 4.74 -12.59 -0.96
C LEU A 75 4.08 -13.90 -0.45
N PRO A 76 4.67 -14.57 0.54
CA PRO A 76 4.09 -15.80 1.11
C PRO A 76 2.66 -15.60 1.63
N VAL A 77 2.34 -14.44 2.20
CA VAL A 77 1.00 -14.13 2.73
C VAL A 77 -0.06 -14.06 1.64
N HIS A 78 0.32 -13.75 0.38
CA HIS A 78 -0.59 -13.70 -0.77
C HIS A 78 -0.88 -15.08 -1.37
N LYS A 79 -0.07 -16.09 -1.01
CA LYS A 79 -0.21 -17.48 -1.50
C LYS A 79 -0.93 -18.40 -0.53
N VAL A 80 -1.47 -17.87 0.55
CA VAL A 80 -2.20 -18.67 1.53
C VAL A 80 -3.42 -19.30 0.88
N ALA A 81 -3.69 -20.55 1.22
CA ALA A 81 -4.88 -21.26 0.76
C ALA A 81 -6.15 -20.45 1.10
N GLY A 82 -7.04 -20.33 0.12
CA GLY A 82 -8.26 -19.52 0.25
C GLY A 82 -8.21 -18.17 -0.50
N VAL A 83 -7.06 -17.48 -0.56
CA VAL A 83 -6.94 -16.18 -1.26
C VAL A 83 -7.44 -16.27 -2.70
N LYS A 84 -6.94 -17.24 -3.47
CA LYS A 84 -7.37 -17.46 -4.86
C LYS A 84 -8.87 -17.73 -4.94
N LYS A 85 -9.37 -18.66 -4.12
CA LYS A 85 -10.78 -19.02 -4.12
C LYS A 85 -11.68 -17.84 -3.82
N THR A 86 -11.35 -17.04 -2.80
CA THR A 86 -12.16 -15.86 -2.42
C THR A 86 -12.23 -14.83 -3.55
N ILE A 87 -11.12 -14.59 -4.26
CA ILE A 87 -11.10 -13.68 -5.41
C ILE A 87 -11.93 -14.22 -6.56
N GLU A 88 -11.81 -15.53 -6.86
CA GLU A 88 -12.58 -16.19 -7.94
C GLU A 88 -14.08 -16.26 -7.61
N ASP A 89 -14.45 -16.55 -6.37
CA ASP A 89 -15.85 -16.54 -5.89
C ASP A 89 -16.49 -15.13 -6.03
N ALA A 90 -15.68 -14.07 -5.94
CA ALA A 90 -16.11 -12.70 -6.19
C ALA A 90 -16.12 -12.31 -7.69
N GLY A 91 -15.81 -13.23 -8.59
CA GLY A 91 -15.78 -13.01 -10.03
C GLY A 91 -14.47 -12.45 -10.56
N GLY A 92 -13.46 -12.27 -9.72
CA GLY A 92 -12.13 -11.79 -10.11
C GLY A 92 -11.23 -12.88 -10.65
N ILE A 93 -10.15 -12.48 -11.31
CA ILE A 93 -9.11 -13.39 -11.85
C ILE A 93 -7.80 -13.08 -11.15
N LEU A 94 -7.28 -14.02 -10.36
CA LEU A 94 -6.00 -13.83 -9.69
C LEU A 94 -4.82 -13.99 -10.66
N LYS A 95 -3.91 -13.01 -10.64
CA LYS A 95 -2.61 -13.03 -11.31
C LYS A 95 -1.51 -12.73 -10.29
N ASN A 96 -0.46 -13.53 -10.27
CA ASN A 96 0.70 -13.29 -9.42
C ASN A 96 1.84 -12.71 -10.25
N LEU A 97 2.48 -11.67 -9.72
CA LEU A 97 3.71 -11.15 -10.30
C LEU A 97 4.86 -12.15 -10.14
N PRO A 98 5.86 -12.09 -11.03
CA PRO A 98 7.10 -12.81 -10.84
C PRO A 98 7.75 -12.49 -9.49
N ALA A 99 8.57 -13.39 -8.97
CA ALA A 99 9.34 -13.12 -7.76
C ALA A 99 10.32 -11.95 -8.00
N TYR A 100 10.51 -11.11 -6.99
CA TYR A 100 11.45 -9.98 -7.03
C TYR A 100 11.20 -8.94 -8.14
N SER A 101 9.95 -8.69 -8.50
CA SER A 101 9.56 -7.73 -9.54
C SER A 101 8.68 -6.60 -8.98
N PRO A 102 9.17 -5.79 -8.03
CA PRO A 102 8.41 -4.65 -7.49
C PRO A 102 8.17 -3.55 -8.54
N ASP A 103 9.03 -3.46 -9.54
CA ASP A 103 8.93 -2.58 -10.70
C ASP A 103 7.75 -2.91 -11.62
N LEU A 104 7.16 -4.09 -11.49
CA LEU A 104 5.91 -4.47 -12.16
C LEU A 104 4.67 -4.24 -11.30
N ASN A 105 4.82 -3.70 -10.08
CA ASN A 105 3.70 -3.49 -9.16
C ASN A 105 3.38 -2.00 -9.02
N PRO A 106 2.36 -1.46 -9.74
CA PRO A 106 2.08 -0.04 -9.77
C PRO A 106 1.70 0.55 -8.41
N ILE A 107 1.18 -0.24 -7.47
CA ILE A 107 0.83 0.26 -6.14
C ILE A 107 2.06 0.70 -5.32
N GLU A 108 3.27 0.27 -5.69
CA GLU A 108 4.51 0.73 -5.05
C GLU A 108 4.75 2.23 -5.28
N MET A 109 4.28 2.78 -6.39
CA MET A 109 4.33 4.22 -6.66
C MET A 109 3.44 4.96 -5.66
N VAL A 110 2.21 4.49 -5.46
CA VAL A 110 1.27 5.03 -4.45
C VAL A 110 1.88 4.97 -3.04
N PHE A 111 2.47 3.84 -2.65
CA PHE A 111 3.12 3.71 -1.35
C PHE A 111 4.35 4.61 -1.20
N SER A 112 5.10 4.81 -2.26
CA SER A 112 6.25 5.72 -2.26
C SER A 112 5.81 7.17 -2.02
N GLU A 113 4.75 7.60 -2.68
CA GLU A 113 4.18 8.93 -2.53
C GLU A 113 3.58 9.13 -1.14
N LEU A 114 2.79 8.17 -0.64
CA LEU A 114 2.27 8.18 0.72
C LEU A 114 3.40 8.31 1.76
N LYS A 115 4.48 7.53 1.60
CA LYS A 115 5.65 7.62 2.46
C LYS A 115 6.33 8.99 2.38
N ALA A 116 6.34 9.61 1.20
CA ALA A 116 6.89 10.96 1.02
C ALA A 116 6.03 12.03 1.71
N LEU A 117 4.71 11.96 1.56
CA LEU A 117 3.75 12.84 2.23
C LEU A 117 3.85 12.72 3.75
N HIS A 118 3.88 11.50 4.27
CA HIS A 118 4.02 11.23 5.71
C HIS A 118 5.35 11.78 6.27
N ARG A 119 6.45 11.64 5.53
CA ARG A 119 7.75 12.23 5.93
C ARG A 119 7.75 13.76 5.94
N LYS A 120 7.08 14.39 4.98
CA LYS A 120 6.95 15.86 4.90
C LYS A 120 6.13 16.40 6.08
N ALA A 121 5.06 15.74 6.45
CA ALA A 121 4.19 16.14 7.54
C ALA A 121 4.85 15.99 8.93
N LYS A 122 6.01 15.32 9.04
CA LYS A 122 6.69 14.97 10.31
C LYS A 122 5.75 14.25 11.30
N GLU A 123 4.70 13.63 10.80
CA GLU A 123 3.74 12.88 11.59
C GLU A 123 4.42 11.69 12.25
N ARG A 124 4.22 11.56 13.56
CA ARG A 124 4.83 10.51 14.40
C ARG A 124 3.78 9.65 15.09
N THR A 125 2.51 9.89 14.82
CA THR A 125 1.38 9.21 15.45
C THR A 125 0.64 8.33 14.46
N VAL A 126 0.02 7.27 14.98
CA VAL A 126 -0.89 6.41 14.18
C VAL A 126 -2.10 7.22 13.70
N GLY A 127 -2.61 8.15 14.53
CA GLY A 127 -3.70 9.06 14.14
C GLY A 127 -3.37 9.89 12.91
N GLY A 128 -2.21 10.54 12.88
CA GLY A 128 -1.77 11.30 11.71
C GLY A 128 -1.57 10.43 10.46
N LEU A 129 -1.18 9.16 10.63
CA LEU A 129 -1.14 8.21 9.51
C LEU A 129 -2.55 7.88 8.99
N LEU A 130 -3.51 7.66 9.89
CA LEU A 130 -4.91 7.37 9.52
C LEU A 130 -5.54 8.55 8.79
N ASP A 131 -5.32 9.79 9.27
CA ASP A 131 -5.81 11.01 8.60
C ASP A 131 -5.27 11.12 7.18
N ARG A 132 -3.97 10.83 6.98
CA ARG A 132 -3.34 10.85 5.64
C ARG A 132 -3.89 9.76 4.73
N ILE A 133 -4.14 8.57 5.26
CA ILE A 133 -4.77 7.49 4.48
C ILE A 133 -6.19 7.87 4.09
N GLY A 134 -6.95 8.54 4.96
CA GLY A 134 -8.26 9.09 4.64
C GLY A 134 -8.24 10.17 3.53
N GLU A 135 -7.10 10.83 3.32
CA GLU A 135 -6.90 11.81 2.25
C GLU A 135 -6.46 11.16 0.90
N LEU A 136 -6.01 9.90 0.89
CA LEU A 136 -5.52 9.22 -0.31
C LEU A 136 -6.51 9.28 -1.49
N PRO A 137 -7.82 9.03 -1.32
CA PRO A 137 -8.76 9.13 -2.43
C PRO A 137 -8.84 10.53 -3.06
N LYS A 138 -8.45 11.56 -2.29
CA LYS A 138 -8.40 12.96 -2.77
C LYS A 138 -7.04 13.31 -3.39
N ALA A 139 -5.97 12.66 -2.92
CA ALA A 139 -4.60 12.86 -3.39
C ALA A 139 -4.33 12.15 -4.71
N PHE A 140 -5.03 11.04 -4.98
CA PHE A 140 -4.88 10.25 -6.20
C PHE A 140 -6.13 10.39 -7.07
N SER A 141 -6.03 11.25 -8.09
CA SER A 141 -7.08 11.37 -9.12
C SER A 141 -7.11 10.11 -10.01
N SER A 142 -8.25 9.88 -10.70
CA SER A 142 -8.34 8.78 -11.69
C SER A 142 -7.23 8.85 -12.74
N ARG A 143 -6.80 10.06 -13.11
CA ARG A 143 -5.72 10.24 -14.09
C ARG A 143 -4.37 9.78 -13.55
N GLU A 144 -4.08 10.03 -12.28
CA GLU A 144 -2.84 9.57 -11.63
C GLU A 144 -2.84 8.05 -11.51
N CYS A 145 -3.95 7.45 -11.07
CA CYS A 145 -4.08 5.99 -11.03
C CYS A 145 -3.86 5.34 -12.42
N GLN A 146 -4.43 5.92 -13.47
CA GLN A 146 -4.21 5.46 -14.86
C GLN A 146 -2.75 5.63 -15.30
N ASN A 147 -2.12 6.75 -14.96
CA ASN A 147 -0.72 6.99 -15.29
C ASN A 147 0.19 5.95 -14.62
N ASP A 148 -0.03 5.65 -13.34
CA ASP A 148 0.76 4.67 -12.59
C ASP A 148 0.61 3.27 -13.21
N LEU A 149 -0.60 2.86 -13.57
CA LEU A 149 -0.86 1.60 -14.25
C LEU A 149 -0.19 1.57 -15.64
N THR A 150 -0.34 2.64 -16.42
CA THR A 150 0.24 2.74 -17.77
C THR A 150 1.76 2.73 -17.72
N HIS A 151 2.36 3.42 -16.74
CA HIS A 151 3.81 3.46 -16.55
C HIS A 151 4.39 2.07 -16.32
N GLN A 152 3.67 1.20 -15.65
CA GLN A 152 4.05 -0.20 -15.39
C GLN A 152 3.61 -1.16 -16.51
N GLY A 153 3.09 -0.64 -17.64
CA GLY A 153 2.71 -1.44 -18.80
C GLY A 153 1.30 -2.04 -18.73
N TYR A 154 0.50 -1.67 -17.73
CA TYR A 154 -0.91 -2.06 -17.67
C TYR A 154 -1.74 -1.08 -18.50
N VAL A 155 -2.24 -1.54 -19.63
CA VAL A 155 -3.11 -0.74 -20.51
C VAL A 155 -4.55 -1.12 -20.23
N SER A 156 -5.42 -0.13 -20.00
CA SER A 156 -6.87 -0.36 -20.02
C SER A 156 -7.29 -0.70 -21.45
N ILE A 157 -7.81 -1.88 -21.66
CA ILE A 157 -8.44 -2.29 -22.91
C ILE A 157 -9.91 -1.85 -22.86
#